data_c52aef72017d953471cbb7aace9156af
#
_entry.id   c52aef72017d953471cbb7aace9156af
#
_cell.length_a   1.000
_cell.length_b   1.000
_cell.length_c   1.000
_cell.angle_alpha   90.00
_cell.angle_beta   90.00
_cell.angle_gamma   90.00
#
_symmetry.space_group_name_H-M   'P 1'
#
loop_
_entity.id
_entity.type
_entity.pdbx_description
1 polymer ?
#
loop_
_entity_poly.entity_id
_entity_poly.type
_entity_poly.pdbx_seq_one_letter_code
_entity_poly.pdbx_strand_id
1 'polypeptide(L)'
;MELAHATPRTLTEGDRALYTALYGSRFALQSGDGFAKHLGFRQSPIDDLLVFHTVFGKSVPDISLNAVANLGYAEGRFLKPAYPGEMLSASSEVIGLKENSNKETGVVYVRTHGRNAAGEQVLSYVRWVMVRKRDAGARVGETVVPKLAACVSPADLAPPHGTDYATLFDTTLSGSPHRWDDYSTGEKIDHVDGMTVEEAEHMLATRLYKNTARVHFNQYTEGKGRFGRRLIYGGHVISLARALSFNGLANAVSITAINGGRHVNPLFAGDTVFAWSEVLDKAEIPHRKDVGALRLRLVATKNRICTDFPDKDDSGKYPADVILDFDYWALRPRKL
;
A
#
# COMPACT_ATOMS: atom_id res chain seq x y z
N MET A 1 -18.62 -0.95 -16.59
CA MET A 1 -18.68 0.53 -16.56
C MET A 1 -17.29 1.04 -16.26
N GLU A 2 -16.75 1.87 -17.10
CA GLU A 2 -15.46 2.52 -16.93
C GLU A 2 -15.67 3.97 -16.44
N LEU A 3 -14.81 4.42 -15.51
CA LEU A 3 -14.84 5.74 -14.89
C LEU A 3 -13.47 6.37 -15.04
N ALA A 4 -13.37 7.49 -15.74
CA ALA A 4 -12.19 8.34 -15.74
C ALA A 4 -12.26 9.28 -14.53
N HIS A 5 -11.27 9.23 -13.65
CA HIS A 5 -11.27 10.04 -12.44
C HIS A 5 -10.74 11.44 -12.69
N ALA A 6 -11.54 12.43 -12.29
CA ALA A 6 -11.23 13.82 -12.52
C ALA A 6 -9.93 14.27 -11.81
N THR A 7 -9.37 15.35 -12.36
CA THR A 7 -8.16 16.07 -12.02
C THR A 7 -6.89 15.24 -12.01
N PRO A 8 -6.05 15.34 -13.06
CA PRO A 8 -4.71 14.75 -13.05
C PRO A 8 -3.85 15.40 -11.95
N ARG A 9 -2.78 14.73 -11.56
CA ARG A 9 -1.85 15.26 -10.57
C ARG A 9 -0.41 15.03 -10.98
N THR A 10 0.38 16.08 -10.99
CA THR A 10 1.83 16.00 -11.07
C THR A 10 2.38 15.63 -9.69
N LEU A 11 3.17 14.57 -9.61
CA LEU A 11 4.01 14.28 -8.46
C LEU A 11 5.21 15.20 -8.46
N THR A 12 5.50 15.84 -7.36
CA THR A 12 6.57 16.84 -7.25
C THR A 12 7.66 16.36 -6.28
N GLU A 13 8.82 17.04 -6.31
CA GLU A 13 9.85 16.87 -5.26
C GLU A 13 9.30 17.21 -3.87
N GLY A 14 8.40 18.19 -3.78
CA GLY A 14 7.71 18.52 -2.53
C GLY A 14 6.86 17.37 -2.01
N ASP A 15 6.17 16.63 -2.88
CA ASP A 15 5.39 15.45 -2.48
C ASP A 15 6.29 14.34 -1.95
N ARG A 16 7.44 14.10 -2.60
CA ARG A 16 8.46 13.13 -2.16
C ARG A 16 9.02 13.50 -0.79
N ALA A 17 9.43 14.77 -0.62
CA ALA A 17 9.97 15.26 0.64
C ALA A 17 8.93 15.17 1.77
N LEU A 18 7.68 15.55 1.49
CA LEU A 18 6.60 15.49 2.47
C LEU A 18 6.27 14.03 2.85
N TYR A 19 6.22 13.11 1.90
CA TYR A 19 6.01 11.68 2.19
C TYR A 19 7.13 11.13 3.07
N THR A 20 8.38 11.44 2.75
CA THR A 20 9.52 11.03 3.57
C THR A 20 9.43 11.59 4.99
N ALA A 21 9.05 12.86 5.15
CA ALA A 21 8.88 13.49 6.46
C ALA A 21 7.73 12.88 7.28
N LEU A 22 6.62 12.53 6.63
CA LEU A 22 5.45 11.94 7.27
C LEU A 22 5.70 10.54 7.83
N TYR A 23 6.53 9.74 7.18
CA TYR A 23 6.71 8.33 7.50
C TYR A 23 8.12 7.97 7.97
N GLY A 24 9.07 8.88 7.85
CA GLY A 24 10.47 8.59 8.18
C GLY A 24 11.06 7.44 7.34
N SER A 25 10.58 7.25 6.10
CA SER A 25 11.05 6.18 5.21
C SER A 25 12.55 6.33 4.93
N ARG A 26 13.30 5.24 5.11
CA ARG A 26 14.78 5.20 4.99
C ARG A 26 15.27 4.30 3.86
N PHE A 27 14.39 3.75 3.01
CA PHE A 27 14.81 2.87 1.92
C PHE A 27 15.70 3.63 0.93
N ALA A 28 16.92 3.11 0.71
CA ALA A 28 18.01 3.85 0.07
C ALA A 28 17.69 4.33 -1.35
N LEU A 29 16.96 3.52 -2.14
CA LEU A 29 16.59 3.88 -3.52
C LEU A 29 15.70 5.14 -3.57
N GLN A 30 14.75 5.27 -2.65
CA GLN A 30 13.83 6.41 -2.58
C GLN A 30 14.40 7.60 -1.83
N SER A 31 15.45 7.39 -1.03
CA SER A 31 16.03 8.41 -0.14
C SER A 31 17.20 9.17 -0.75
N GLY A 32 17.94 8.58 -1.69
CA GLY A 32 19.19 9.16 -2.17
C GLY A 32 19.35 9.16 -3.69
N ASP A 33 19.31 10.34 -4.33
CA ASP A 33 19.48 10.45 -5.78
C ASP A 33 20.82 9.90 -6.29
N GLY A 34 21.91 10.06 -5.51
CA GLY A 34 23.21 9.48 -5.83
C GLY A 34 23.17 7.96 -5.84
N PHE A 35 22.51 7.35 -4.83
CA PHE A 35 22.30 5.91 -4.75
C PHE A 35 21.47 5.38 -5.93
N ALA A 36 20.36 6.06 -6.23
CA ALA A 36 19.50 5.70 -7.35
C ALA A 36 20.22 5.79 -8.70
N LYS A 37 20.99 6.87 -8.94
CA LYS A 37 21.80 7.03 -10.17
C LYS A 37 22.88 5.97 -10.29
N HIS A 38 23.53 5.58 -9.22
CA HIS A 38 24.49 4.48 -9.19
C HIS A 38 23.86 3.15 -9.63
N LEU A 39 22.57 2.94 -9.26
CA LEU A 39 21.78 1.81 -9.71
C LEU A 39 21.16 1.97 -11.11
N GLY A 40 21.53 2.97 -11.88
CA GLY A 40 21.06 3.18 -13.26
C GLY A 40 19.70 3.88 -13.38
N PHE A 41 19.11 4.37 -12.27
CA PHE A 41 17.92 5.21 -12.33
C PHE A 41 18.29 6.65 -12.69
N ARG A 42 17.38 7.38 -13.33
CA ARG A 42 17.63 8.80 -13.64
C ARG A 42 17.74 9.69 -12.40
N GLN A 43 17.03 9.32 -11.34
CA GLN A 43 17.03 9.90 -9.99
C GLN A 43 16.25 8.97 -9.07
N SER A 44 16.15 9.26 -7.78
CA SER A 44 15.29 8.52 -6.87
C SER A 44 13.84 8.51 -7.37
N PRO A 45 13.23 7.32 -7.55
CA PRO A 45 11.82 7.25 -7.90
C PRO A 45 10.96 7.73 -6.74
N ILE A 46 9.73 8.10 -7.05
CA ILE A 46 8.68 8.30 -6.05
C ILE A 46 8.42 6.96 -5.36
N ASP A 47 8.24 6.98 -4.03
CA ASP A 47 7.90 5.77 -3.25
C ASP A 47 6.65 5.10 -3.83
N ASP A 48 6.69 3.78 -3.97
CA ASP A 48 5.62 2.98 -4.59
C ASP A 48 4.28 3.21 -3.89
N LEU A 49 4.29 3.34 -2.55
CA LEU A 49 3.06 3.60 -1.80
C LEU A 49 2.55 5.04 -1.99
N LEU A 50 3.41 6.04 -2.22
CA LEU A 50 2.96 7.39 -2.58
C LEU A 50 2.26 7.36 -3.95
N VAL A 51 2.79 6.61 -4.93
CA VAL A 51 2.12 6.38 -6.22
C VAL A 51 0.76 5.71 -6.00
N PHE A 52 0.72 4.63 -5.22
CA PHE A 52 -0.51 3.90 -4.91
C PHE A 52 -1.56 4.81 -4.27
N HIS A 53 -1.21 5.54 -3.21
CA HIS A 53 -2.15 6.42 -2.51
C HIS A 53 -2.63 7.60 -3.36
N THR A 54 -1.78 8.10 -4.26
CA THR A 54 -2.17 9.16 -5.21
C THR A 54 -3.22 8.65 -6.19
N VAL A 55 -3.01 7.49 -6.79
CA VAL A 55 -3.97 6.85 -7.71
C VAL A 55 -5.25 6.46 -6.96
N PHE A 56 -5.11 5.92 -5.74
CA PHE A 56 -6.24 5.57 -4.89
C PHE A 56 -7.08 6.82 -4.55
N GLY A 57 -6.46 7.90 -4.07
CA GLY A 57 -7.14 9.12 -3.67
C GLY A 57 -7.96 9.73 -4.79
N LYS A 58 -7.46 9.67 -6.04
CA LYS A 58 -8.18 10.11 -7.24
C LYS A 58 -9.49 9.35 -7.47
N SER A 59 -9.56 8.07 -7.10
CA SER A 59 -10.73 7.23 -7.29
C SER A 59 -11.79 7.41 -6.18
N VAL A 60 -11.46 8.05 -5.06
CA VAL A 60 -12.34 8.19 -3.89
C VAL A 60 -13.64 8.94 -4.21
N PRO A 61 -13.64 10.10 -4.90
CA PRO A 61 -14.87 10.84 -5.19
C PRO A 61 -15.92 10.02 -5.93
N ASP A 62 -15.48 9.17 -6.87
CA ASP A 62 -16.38 8.42 -7.75
C ASP A 62 -16.76 7.05 -7.19
N ILE A 63 -15.83 6.41 -6.45
CA ILE A 63 -16.02 5.01 -6.00
C ILE A 63 -16.42 4.93 -4.52
N SER A 64 -15.80 5.71 -3.65
CA SER A 64 -15.87 5.47 -2.19
C SER A 64 -16.24 6.70 -1.36
N LEU A 65 -16.84 7.73 -1.96
CA LEU A 65 -17.30 8.93 -1.21
C LEU A 65 -18.32 8.55 -0.11
N ASN A 66 -19.18 7.58 -0.37
CA ASN A 66 -20.17 7.04 0.58
C ASN A 66 -19.70 5.71 1.21
N ALA A 67 -18.40 5.47 1.27
CA ALA A 67 -17.86 4.24 1.82
C ALA A 67 -18.20 4.07 3.30
N VAL A 68 -18.55 2.85 3.66
CA VAL A 68 -18.59 2.37 5.04
C VAL A 68 -17.21 1.84 5.42
N ALA A 69 -16.61 1.05 4.54
CA ALA A 69 -15.26 0.48 4.72
C ALA A 69 -14.64 0.06 3.39
N ASN A 70 -13.33 0.20 3.26
CA ASN A 70 -12.54 -0.52 2.26
C ASN A 70 -12.28 -1.93 2.81
N LEU A 71 -12.71 -2.96 2.07
CA LEU A 71 -12.72 -4.34 2.57
C LEU A 71 -11.48 -5.13 2.17
N GLY A 72 -10.74 -4.68 1.14
CA GLY A 72 -9.52 -5.35 0.74
C GLY A 72 -8.95 -4.90 -0.60
N TYR A 73 -7.80 -5.46 -0.90
CA TYR A 73 -7.02 -5.26 -2.13
C TYR A 73 -6.63 -6.61 -2.72
N ALA A 74 -6.43 -6.66 -4.03
CA ALA A 74 -5.87 -7.81 -4.73
C ALA A 74 -5.23 -7.37 -6.06
N GLU A 75 -4.39 -8.26 -6.61
CA GLU A 75 -3.82 -8.13 -7.96
C GLU A 75 -3.15 -6.77 -8.22
N GLY A 76 -2.59 -6.15 -7.18
CA GLY A 76 -1.84 -4.90 -7.30
C GLY A 76 -0.51 -5.14 -8.00
N ARG A 77 -0.21 -4.35 -9.05
CA ARG A 77 1.04 -4.45 -9.82
C ARG A 77 1.62 -3.07 -10.04
N PHE A 78 2.85 -2.87 -9.60
CA PHE A 78 3.66 -1.71 -9.94
C PHE A 78 4.45 -2.04 -11.20
N LEU A 79 4.16 -1.36 -12.30
CA LEU A 79 4.64 -1.73 -13.64
C LEU A 79 5.82 -0.88 -14.09
N LYS A 80 5.87 0.38 -13.64
CA LYS A 80 6.94 1.33 -13.94
C LYS A 80 7.18 2.24 -12.75
N PRO A 81 8.44 2.62 -12.46
CA PRO A 81 8.72 3.65 -11.48
C PRO A 81 8.17 5.00 -11.96
N ALA A 82 7.58 5.76 -11.05
CA ALA A 82 7.18 7.15 -11.28
C ALA A 82 8.24 8.09 -10.69
N TYR A 83 8.37 9.27 -11.27
CA TYR A 83 9.39 10.24 -10.86
C TYR A 83 8.79 11.62 -10.60
N PRO A 84 9.46 12.46 -9.81
CA PRO A 84 9.09 13.86 -9.70
C PRO A 84 9.00 14.55 -11.08
N GLY A 85 7.96 15.37 -11.24
CA GLY A 85 7.62 16.00 -12.52
C GLY A 85 6.62 15.21 -13.38
N GLU A 86 6.38 13.95 -13.08
CA GLU A 86 5.43 13.13 -13.84
C GLU A 86 3.99 13.35 -13.38
N MET A 87 3.11 13.51 -14.36
CA MET A 87 1.67 13.65 -14.13
C MET A 87 1.02 12.26 -14.14
N LEU A 88 0.22 11.97 -13.11
CA LEU A 88 -0.60 10.77 -13.02
C LEU A 88 -2.08 11.06 -13.29
N SER A 89 -2.70 10.19 -14.06
CA SER A 89 -4.14 10.05 -14.23
C SER A 89 -4.61 8.70 -13.70
N ALA A 90 -5.91 8.56 -13.45
CA ALA A 90 -6.49 7.30 -13.02
C ALA A 90 -7.84 7.03 -13.67
N SER A 91 -8.12 5.76 -13.94
CA SER A 91 -9.43 5.27 -14.34
C SER A 91 -9.76 3.99 -13.59
N SER A 92 -11.05 3.69 -13.44
CA SER A 92 -11.52 2.46 -12.80
C SER A 92 -12.58 1.77 -13.64
N GLU A 93 -12.52 0.44 -13.66
CA GLU A 93 -13.56 -0.42 -14.19
C GLU A 93 -14.30 -1.10 -13.05
N VAL A 94 -15.64 -1.07 -13.06
CA VAL A 94 -16.47 -1.86 -12.15
C VAL A 94 -16.51 -3.29 -12.64
N ILE A 95 -15.89 -4.20 -11.90
CA ILE A 95 -15.76 -5.63 -12.23
C ILE A 95 -16.69 -6.53 -11.43
N GLY A 96 -17.42 -5.98 -10.47
CA GLY A 96 -18.38 -6.74 -9.70
C GLY A 96 -19.23 -5.87 -8.77
N LEU A 97 -20.43 -6.37 -8.46
CA LEU A 97 -21.38 -5.75 -7.55
C LEU A 97 -22.07 -6.84 -6.73
N LYS A 98 -22.24 -6.57 -5.43
CA LYS A 98 -22.99 -7.43 -4.52
C LYS A 98 -23.85 -6.58 -3.58
N GLU A 99 -25.13 -6.84 -3.53
CA GLU A 99 -26.01 -6.26 -2.52
C GLU A 99 -25.86 -7.01 -1.20
N ASN A 100 -25.76 -6.30 -0.08
CA ASN A 100 -25.73 -6.91 1.24
C ASN A 100 -27.17 -7.25 1.72
N SER A 101 -27.27 -8.20 2.64
CA SER A 101 -28.56 -8.69 3.18
C SER A 101 -29.41 -7.60 3.85
N ASN A 102 -28.78 -6.55 4.40
CA ASN A 102 -29.47 -5.40 4.97
C ASN A 102 -30.17 -4.51 3.94
N LYS A 103 -29.93 -4.71 2.64
CA LYS A 103 -30.46 -3.94 1.50
C LYS A 103 -30.14 -2.43 1.51
N GLU A 104 -29.39 -1.94 2.49
CA GLU A 104 -28.96 -0.55 2.63
C GLU A 104 -27.57 -0.30 2.07
N THR A 105 -26.74 -1.36 2.05
CA THR A 105 -25.35 -1.31 1.57
C THR A 105 -25.10 -2.33 0.49
N GLY A 106 -24.03 -2.13 -0.25
CA GLY A 106 -23.51 -3.08 -1.22
C GLY A 106 -21.99 -3.06 -1.27
N VAL A 107 -21.40 -4.05 -1.92
CA VAL A 107 -19.98 -4.12 -2.19
C VAL A 107 -19.75 -3.87 -3.67
N VAL A 108 -18.87 -2.93 -3.98
CA VAL A 108 -18.42 -2.60 -5.32
C VAL A 108 -16.99 -3.09 -5.48
N TYR A 109 -16.75 -3.90 -6.49
CA TYR A 109 -15.41 -4.36 -6.89
C TYR A 109 -14.93 -3.53 -8.07
N VAL A 110 -13.78 -2.91 -7.96
CA VAL A 110 -13.22 -2.07 -9.02
C VAL A 110 -11.77 -2.45 -9.30
N ARG A 111 -11.40 -2.45 -10.58
CA ARG A 111 -10.03 -2.47 -11.06
C ARG A 111 -9.64 -1.04 -11.42
N THR A 112 -8.60 -0.54 -10.78
CA THR A 112 -8.11 0.82 -10.98
C THR A 112 -6.76 0.79 -11.68
N HIS A 113 -6.59 1.68 -12.65
CA HIS A 113 -5.36 1.88 -13.41
C HIS A 113 -4.82 3.28 -13.19
N GLY A 114 -3.54 3.37 -12.80
CA GLY A 114 -2.77 4.60 -12.79
C GLY A 114 -1.91 4.69 -14.06
N ARG A 115 -1.93 5.85 -14.74
CA ARG A 115 -1.18 6.09 -15.97
C ARG A 115 -0.36 7.37 -15.87
N ASN A 116 0.82 7.38 -16.49
CA ASN A 116 1.61 8.59 -16.66
C ASN A 116 1.10 9.44 -17.86
N ALA A 117 1.74 10.58 -18.11
CA ALA A 117 1.36 11.49 -19.21
C ALA A 117 1.52 10.89 -20.61
N ALA A 118 2.39 9.90 -20.79
CA ALA A 118 2.53 9.15 -22.04
C ALA A 118 1.45 8.07 -22.24
N GLY A 119 0.49 7.94 -21.29
CA GLY A 119 -0.53 6.90 -21.32
C GLY A 119 -0.05 5.52 -20.85
N GLU A 120 1.21 5.41 -20.43
CA GLU A 120 1.76 4.15 -19.95
C GLU A 120 1.23 3.83 -18.56
N GLN A 121 0.85 2.57 -18.34
CA GLN A 121 0.36 2.11 -17.05
C GLN A 121 1.51 1.97 -16.05
N VAL A 122 1.43 2.70 -14.95
CA VAL A 122 2.42 2.66 -13.85
C VAL A 122 1.95 1.77 -12.70
N LEU A 123 0.62 1.68 -12.52
CA LEU A 123 -0.01 0.91 -11.45
C LEU A 123 -1.34 0.33 -11.92
N SER A 124 -1.66 -0.90 -11.49
CA SER A 124 -2.99 -1.49 -11.55
C SER A 124 -3.28 -2.22 -10.26
N TYR A 125 -4.51 -2.16 -9.76
CA TYR A 125 -4.94 -2.95 -8.60
C TYR A 125 -6.45 -3.14 -8.59
N VAL A 126 -6.91 -4.16 -7.87
CA VAL A 126 -8.31 -4.38 -7.54
C VAL A 126 -8.54 -4.01 -6.08
N ARG A 127 -9.64 -3.34 -5.80
CA ARG A 127 -10.16 -3.16 -4.45
C ARG A 127 -11.66 -3.40 -4.39
N TRP A 128 -12.18 -3.70 -3.21
CA TRP A 128 -13.61 -3.77 -3.00
C TRP A 128 -14.01 -2.99 -1.75
N VAL A 129 -15.11 -2.26 -1.92
CA VAL A 129 -15.55 -1.24 -0.97
C VAL A 129 -16.99 -1.48 -0.61
N MET A 130 -17.30 -1.50 0.68
CA MET A 130 -18.69 -1.44 1.15
C MET A 130 -19.17 0.01 1.10
N VAL A 131 -20.21 0.25 0.34
CA VAL A 131 -20.82 1.58 0.17
C VAL A 131 -22.28 1.59 0.58
N ARG A 132 -22.75 2.73 1.10
CA ARG A 132 -24.18 2.95 1.27
C ARG A 132 -24.83 3.24 -0.06
N LYS A 133 -26.03 2.70 -0.27
CA LYS A 133 -26.82 3.02 -1.45
C LYS A 133 -27.19 4.50 -1.44
N ARG A 134 -27.15 5.15 -2.60
CA ARG A 134 -27.66 6.52 -2.79
C ARG A 134 -29.19 6.50 -2.84
N ASP A 135 -29.74 5.52 -3.54
CA ASP A 135 -31.17 5.25 -3.62
C ASP A 135 -31.45 3.92 -2.90
N ALA A 136 -32.23 3.96 -1.81
CA ALA A 136 -32.60 2.77 -1.04
C ALA A 136 -33.47 1.79 -1.87
N GLY A 137 -34.19 2.27 -2.87
CA GLY A 137 -34.99 1.46 -3.79
C GLY A 137 -34.17 0.72 -4.85
N ALA A 138 -32.96 1.17 -5.15
CA ALA A 138 -32.11 0.54 -6.16
C ALA A 138 -31.81 -0.93 -5.79
N ARG A 139 -31.82 -1.79 -6.81
CA ARG A 139 -31.46 -3.22 -6.68
C ARG A 139 -30.33 -3.55 -7.64
N VAL A 140 -29.45 -4.43 -7.22
CA VAL A 140 -28.47 -5.04 -8.10
C VAL A 140 -29.19 -6.11 -8.92
N GLY A 141 -29.17 -5.98 -10.24
CA GLY A 141 -29.86 -6.93 -11.12
C GLY A 141 -29.25 -8.32 -11.04
N GLU A 142 -27.93 -8.40 -11.07
CA GLU A 142 -27.15 -9.63 -10.93
C GLU A 142 -26.00 -9.41 -9.92
N THR A 143 -25.81 -10.37 -9.01
CA THR A 143 -24.66 -10.36 -8.11
C THR A 143 -23.45 -10.94 -8.83
N VAL A 144 -22.43 -10.12 -9.05
CA VAL A 144 -21.15 -10.52 -9.62
C VAL A 144 -20.05 -10.31 -8.58
N VAL A 145 -19.44 -11.42 -8.13
CA VAL A 145 -18.26 -11.40 -7.28
C VAL A 145 -17.09 -11.92 -8.10
N PRO A 146 -16.10 -11.09 -8.46
CA PRO A 146 -14.99 -11.53 -9.29
C PRO A 146 -14.14 -12.57 -8.59
N LYS A 147 -13.65 -13.56 -9.34
CA LYS A 147 -12.62 -14.50 -8.86
C LYS A 147 -11.27 -13.79 -8.96
N LEU A 148 -10.69 -13.46 -7.83
CA LEU A 148 -9.39 -12.78 -7.74
C LEU A 148 -8.29 -13.76 -7.39
N ALA A 149 -7.08 -13.52 -7.92
CA ALA A 149 -5.92 -14.31 -7.58
C ALA A 149 -5.50 -14.07 -6.13
N ALA A 150 -5.11 -15.12 -5.42
CA ALA A 150 -4.61 -15.03 -4.04
C ALA A 150 -3.25 -14.33 -3.94
N CYS A 151 -2.46 -14.37 -5.01
CA CYS A 151 -1.22 -13.60 -5.15
C CYS A 151 -0.91 -13.34 -6.62
N VAL A 152 -0.14 -12.29 -6.87
CA VAL A 152 0.44 -12.02 -8.20
C VAL A 152 1.53 -13.04 -8.47
N SER A 153 1.48 -13.66 -9.65
CA SER A 153 2.50 -14.64 -10.04
C SER A 153 3.88 -14.00 -10.12
N PRO A 154 4.95 -14.66 -9.63
CA PRO A 154 6.31 -14.18 -9.80
C PRO A 154 6.70 -13.87 -11.26
N ALA A 155 6.13 -14.59 -12.22
CA ALA A 155 6.34 -14.33 -13.65
C ALA A 155 5.78 -12.98 -14.13
N ASP A 156 4.82 -12.42 -13.39
CA ASP A 156 4.17 -11.14 -13.71
C ASP A 156 4.77 -9.95 -12.95
N LEU A 157 5.78 -10.18 -12.10
CA LEU A 157 6.46 -9.12 -11.38
C LEU A 157 7.35 -8.32 -12.34
N ALA A 158 7.26 -7.00 -12.28
CA ALA A 158 8.00 -6.09 -13.16
C ALA A 158 9.14 -5.40 -12.38
N PRO A 159 10.37 -5.97 -12.37
CA PRO A 159 11.50 -5.27 -11.77
C PRO A 159 11.83 -4.02 -12.60
N PRO A 160 12.19 -2.90 -11.94
CA PRO A 160 12.70 -1.73 -12.65
C PRO A 160 13.90 -2.10 -13.52
N HIS A 161 14.00 -1.46 -14.70
CA HIS A 161 14.95 -1.86 -15.72
C HIS A 161 16.42 -1.64 -15.36
N GLY A 162 17.29 -2.49 -15.96
CA GLY A 162 18.61 -2.15 -16.46
C GLY A 162 19.79 -2.33 -15.53
N THR A 163 19.61 -2.57 -14.25
CA THR A 163 20.69 -2.59 -13.27
C THR A 163 21.07 -4.00 -12.84
N ASP A 164 22.35 -4.23 -12.67
CA ASP A 164 22.86 -5.39 -11.93
C ASP A 164 22.86 -5.06 -10.43
N TYR A 165 21.74 -5.38 -9.78
CA TYR A 165 21.59 -5.14 -8.34
C TYR A 165 22.53 -5.97 -7.47
N ALA A 166 22.95 -7.15 -7.93
CA ALA A 166 23.87 -7.99 -7.17
C ALA A 166 25.23 -7.32 -7.00
N THR A 167 25.72 -6.66 -8.06
CA THR A 167 27.01 -5.96 -8.07
C THR A 167 26.91 -4.54 -7.51
N LEU A 168 25.90 -3.77 -7.92
CA LEU A 168 25.87 -2.32 -7.68
C LEU A 168 25.15 -1.90 -6.42
N PHE A 169 24.36 -2.77 -5.78
CA PHE A 169 23.62 -2.39 -4.58
C PHE A 169 24.55 -2.28 -3.36
N ASP A 170 24.81 -1.05 -2.93
CA ASP A 170 25.66 -0.74 -1.79
C ASP A 170 24.95 -1.02 -0.46
N THR A 171 25.33 -2.14 0.17
CA THR A 171 24.75 -2.58 1.45
C THR A 171 25.26 -1.75 2.63
N THR A 172 26.38 -1.05 2.51
CA THR A 172 26.86 -0.12 3.53
C THR A 172 25.98 1.12 3.59
N LEU A 173 25.71 1.74 2.43
CA LEU A 173 24.84 2.91 2.34
C LEU A 173 23.38 2.59 2.68
N SER A 174 22.91 1.39 2.36
CA SER A 174 21.54 0.98 2.70
C SER A 174 21.36 0.58 4.17
N GLY A 175 22.45 0.38 4.90
CA GLY A 175 22.45 0.11 6.34
C GLY A 175 22.15 -1.35 6.73
N SER A 176 22.24 -2.32 5.80
CA SER A 176 22.05 -3.74 6.11
C SER A 176 22.85 -4.63 5.17
N PRO A 177 23.52 -5.68 5.66
CA PRO A 177 24.23 -6.65 4.84
C PRO A 177 23.28 -7.68 4.18
N HIS A 178 22.04 -7.81 4.65
CA HIS A 178 21.15 -8.90 4.27
C HIS A 178 20.57 -8.71 2.87
N ARG A 179 20.74 -9.74 2.05
CA ARG A 179 20.25 -9.81 0.67
C ARG A 179 19.12 -10.85 0.55
N TRP A 180 18.53 -11.03 -0.61
CA TRP A 180 17.44 -11.99 -0.84
C TRP A 180 17.79 -13.40 -0.35
N ASP A 181 19.03 -13.82 -0.53
CA ASP A 181 19.51 -15.18 -0.19
C ASP A 181 19.55 -15.44 1.33
N ASP A 182 19.59 -14.38 2.15
CA ASP A 182 19.71 -14.47 3.61
C ASP A 182 18.37 -14.69 4.32
N TYR A 183 17.27 -14.60 3.63
CA TYR A 183 15.94 -14.81 4.20
C TYR A 183 15.42 -16.22 3.94
N SER A 184 14.60 -16.73 4.85
CA SER A 184 13.95 -18.03 4.75
C SER A 184 12.43 -17.91 4.79
N THR A 185 11.73 -18.75 4.03
CA THR A 185 10.26 -18.85 4.13
C THR A 185 9.86 -19.27 5.54
N GLY A 186 8.84 -18.61 6.11
CA GLY A 186 8.40 -18.78 7.49
C GLY A 186 9.17 -17.92 8.51
N GLU A 187 10.21 -17.21 8.09
CA GLU A 187 10.95 -16.29 8.96
C GLU A 187 10.06 -15.12 9.38
N LYS A 188 10.04 -14.84 10.68
CA LYS A 188 9.33 -13.70 11.28
C LYS A 188 10.31 -12.65 11.76
N ILE A 189 10.01 -11.39 11.48
CA ILE A 189 10.88 -10.24 11.73
C ILE A 189 10.09 -9.19 12.52
N ASP A 190 10.49 -8.95 13.77
CA ASP A 190 10.00 -7.82 14.55
C ASP A 190 10.71 -6.54 14.08
N HIS A 191 9.93 -5.49 13.76
CA HIS A 191 10.48 -4.20 13.32
C HIS A 191 10.81 -3.26 14.48
N VAL A 192 10.64 -3.72 15.71
CA VAL A 192 11.09 -3.20 17.00
C VAL A 192 10.48 -1.84 17.37
N ASP A 193 10.72 -0.80 16.53
CA ASP A 193 10.29 0.57 16.84
C ASP A 193 8.78 0.78 16.64
N GLY A 194 8.26 1.78 17.33
CA GLY A 194 6.88 2.25 17.17
C GLY A 194 6.82 3.72 16.73
N MET A 195 5.74 4.09 16.05
CA MET A 195 5.50 5.46 15.64
C MET A 195 4.09 5.89 16.06
N THR A 196 4.00 6.94 16.88
CA THR A 196 2.71 7.51 17.33
C THR A 196 2.12 8.35 16.20
N VAL A 197 0.82 8.16 15.96
CA VAL A 197 0.08 8.89 14.91
C VAL A 197 -0.46 10.20 15.46
N GLU A 198 -0.13 11.30 14.80
CA GLU A 198 -0.60 12.62 15.14
C GLU A 198 -1.73 13.11 14.22
N GLU A 199 -2.67 13.90 14.78
CA GLU A 199 -3.79 14.48 14.03
C GLU A 199 -3.34 15.32 12.82
N ALA A 200 -2.30 16.14 13.00
CA ALA A 200 -1.81 17.04 11.96
C ALA A 200 -1.16 16.29 10.81
N GLU A 201 -0.37 15.27 11.12
CA GLU A 201 0.30 14.40 10.15
C GLU A 201 -0.72 13.63 9.30
N HIS A 202 -1.70 13.01 9.96
CA HIS A 202 -2.76 12.31 9.26
C HIS A 202 -3.58 13.24 8.35
N MET A 203 -3.91 14.47 8.81
CA MET A 203 -4.58 15.47 7.98
C MET A 203 -3.73 15.89 6.78
N LEU A 204 -2.44 15.99 6.96
CA LEU A 204 -1.49 16.31 5.89
C LEU A 204 -1.41 15.17 4.87
N ALA A 205 -1.34 13.92 5.33
CA ALA A 205 -1.36 12.72 4.48
C ALA A 205 -2.64 12.63 3.63
N THR A 206 -3.83 12.86 4.21
CA THR A 206 -5.08 12.86 3.44
C THR A 206 -5.10 13.91 2.32
N ARG A 207 -4.52 15.09 2.57
CA ARG A 207 -4.39 16.17 1.56
C ARG A 207 -3.35 15.82 0.51
N LEU A 208 -2.22 15.26 0.93
CA LEU A 208 -1.17 14.78 0.04
C LEU A 208 -1.73 13.79 -1.00
N TYR A 209 -2.56 12.87 -0.57
CA TYR A 209 -3.18 11.86 -1.45
C TYR A 209 -4.46 12.34 -2.14
N LYS A 210 -4.96 13.53 -1.80
CA LYS A 210 -6.29 14.00 -2.22
C LYS A 210 -7.41 13.01 -1.89
N ASN A 211 -7.28 12.30 -0.78
CA ASN A 211 -8.31 11.39 -0.29
C ASN A 211 -9.45 12.22 0.34
N THR A 212 -10.60 12.24 -0.32
CA THR A 212 -11.76 13.04 0.07
C THR A 212 -12.80 12.30 0.90
N ALA A 213 -12.49 11.09 1.39
CA ALA A 213 -13.39 10.33 2.26
C ALA A 213 -13.54 11.05 3.61
N ARG A 214 -14.75 11.52 3.91
CA ARG A 214 -15.05 12.39 5.07
C ARG A 214 -14.63 11.80 6.39
N VAL A 215 -14.73 10.50 6.53
CA VAL A 215 -14.35 9.75 7.73
C VAL A 215 -12.92 10.01 8.19
N HIS A 216 -12.05 10.44 7.27
CA HIS A 216 -10.64 10.68 7.55
C HIS A 216 -10.31 12.15 7.85
N PHE A 217 -11.10 13.14 7.40
CA PHE A 217 -10.71 14.55 7.53
C PHE A 217 -11.77 15.46 8.13
N ASN A 218 -13.06 15.07 8.19
CA ASN A 218 -14.14 15.96 8.62
C ASN A 218 -14.54 15.67 10.07
N GLN A 219 -13.86 16.34 11.03
CA GLN A 219 -14.18 16.18 12.47
C GLN A 219 -15.59 16.65 12.84
N TYR A 220 -16.15 17.64 12.14
CA TYR A 220 -17.51 18.11 12.42
C TYR A 220 -18.55 17.02 12.18
N THR A 221 -18.38 16.25 11.11
CA THR A 221 -19.25 15.10 10.79
C THR A 221 -18.94 13.91 11.70
N GLU A 222 -17.66 13.57 11.82
CA GLU A 222 -17.25 12.35 12.53
C GLU A 222 -17.33 12.47 14.05
N GLY A 223 -17.31 13.70 14.58
CA GLY A 223 -17.60 13.95 15.99
C GLY A 223 -19.00 13.54 16.42
N LYS A 224 -19.94 13.44 15.47
CA LYS A 224 -21.33 12.95 15.66
C LYS A 224 -21.49 11.47 15.25
N GLY A 225 -20.43 10.87 14.70
CA GLY A 225 -20.42 9.49 14.22
C GLY A 225 -20.15 8.46 15.32
N ARG A 226 -20.05 7.20 14.90
CA ARG A 226 -19.87 6.04 15.79
C ARG A 226 -18.70 6.17 16.77
N PHE A 227 -17.59 6.79 16.35
CA PHE A 227 -16.35 6.85 17.13
C PHE A 227 -16.14 8.20 17.83
N GLY A 228 -16.98 9.22 17.57
CA GLY A 228 -16.83 10.56 18.11
C GLY A 228 -15.60 11.33 17.59
N ARG A 229 -14.84 10.74 16.67
CA ARG A 229 -13.61 11.28 16.11
C ARG A 229 -13.29 10.68 14.75
N ARG A 230 -12.38 11.32 14.00
CA ARG A 230 -11.93 10.86 12.68
C ARG A 230 -11.18 9.53 12.78
N LEU A 231 -11.42 8.64 11.82
CA LEU A 231 -10.69 7.40 11.65
C LEU A 231 -9.41 7.68 10.84
N ILE A 232 -8.29 7.13 11.27
CA ILE A 232 -7.04 7.18 10.51
C ILE A 232 -7.22 6.43 9.19
N TYR A 233 -6.74 7.03 8.10
CA TYR A 233 -6.76 6.41 6.77
C TYR A 233 -5.90 5.15 6.74
N GLY A 234 -6.47 4.04 6.25
CA GLY A 234 -5.75 2.77 6.22
C GLY A 234 -4.45 2.79 5.42
N GLY A 235 -4.38 3.60 4.35
CA GLY A 235 -3.14 3.82 3.60
C GLY A 235 -2.05 4.51 4.43
N HIS A 236 -2.42 5.37 5.38
CA HIS A 236 -1.47 5.94 6.34
C HIS A 236 -0.84 4.84 7.21
N VAL A 237 -1.67 3.87 7.66
CA VAL A 237 -1.18 2.70 8.41
C VAL A 237 -0.23 1.84 7.58
N ILE A 238 -0.56 1.58 6.30
CA ILE A 238 0.31 0.82 5.39
C ILE A 238 1.68 1.50 5.27
N SER A 239 1.70 2.82 5.06
CA SER A 239 2.95 3.57 4.90
C SER A 239 3.79 3.60 6.18
N LEU A 240 3.17 3.78 7.36
CA LEU A 240 3.86 3.70 8.64
C LEU A 240 4.46 2.32 8.87
N ALA A 241 3.67 1.26 8.74
CA ALA A 241 4.13 -0.11 8.92
C ALA A 241 5.26 -0.45 7.93
N ARG A 242 5.14 0.00 6.67
CA ARG A 242 6.20 -0.18 5.66
C ARG A 242 7.47 0.57 6.03
N ALA A 243 7.39 1.80 6.53
CA ALA A 243 8.56 2.56 6.98
C ALA A 243 9.25 1.89 8.17
N LEU A 244 8.49 1.40 9.15
CA LEU A 244 9.01 0.62 10.28
C LEU A 244 9.71 -0.67 9.81
N SER A 245 9.23 -1.29 8.73
CA SER A 245 9.82 -2.51 8.19
C SER A 245 11.24 -2.34 7.62
N PHE A 246 11.74 -1.10 7.53
CA PHE A 246 13.16 -0.86 7.27
C PHE A 246 14.04 -1.63 8.26
N ASN A 247 13.64 -1.70 9.52
CA ASN A 247 14.30 -2.54 10.51
C ASN A 247 14.08 -4.01 10.16
N GLY A 248 15.13 -4.67 9.69
CA GLY A 248 15.14 -6.05 9.21
C GLY A 248 14.91 -6.21 7.70
N LEU A 249 14.38 -5.19 7.00
CA LEU A 249 14.08 -5.27 5.57
C LEU A 249 14.68 -4.11 4.75
N ALA A 250 15.78 -3.50 5.18
CA ALA A 250 16.38 -2.28 4.61
C ALA A 250 16.72 -2.34 3.12
N ASN A 251 17.12 -3.52 2.60
CA ASN A 251 17.58 -3.67 1.21
C ASN A 251 16.43 -3.93 0.21
N ALA A 252 15.20 -3.53 0.53
CA ALA A 252 14.13 -3.56 -0.45
C ALA A 252 14.36 -2.49 -1.53
N VAL A 253 14.36 -2.93 -2.78
CA VAL A 253 14.47 -2.05 -3.96
C VAL A 253 13.14 -1.33 -4.21
N SER A 254 12.05 -2.12 -4.30
CA SER A 254 10.69 -1.60 -4.54
C SER A 254 9.64 -2.63 -4.09
N ILE A 255 8.43 -2.15 -3.86
CA ILE A 255 7.23 -2.98 -3.85
C ILE A 255 6.85 -3.22 -5.30
N THR A 256 6.73 -4.48 -5.72
CA THR A 256 6.39 -4.81 -7.10
C THR A 256 4.96 -5.32 -7.27
N ALA A 257 4.36 -5.86 -6.19
CA ALA A 257 2.95 -6.23 -6.20
C ALA A 257 2.31 -6.15 -4.81
N ILE A 258 0.99 -5.92 -4.78
CA ILE A 258 0.12 -6.04 -3.61
C ILE A 258 -0.81 -7.23 -3.85
N ASN A 259 -0.67 -8.27 -3.05
CA ASN A 259 -1.48 -9.48 -3.16
C ASN A 259 -2.78 -9.37 -2.39
N GLY A 260 -2.73 -8.74 -1.21
CA GLY A 260 -3.88 -8.57 -0.36
C GLY A 260 -3.65 -7.51 0.71
N GLY A 261 -4.73 -7.09 1.36
CA GLY A 261 -4.63 -6.17 2.48
C GLY A 261 -5.99 -5.99 3.14
N ARG A 262 -5.99 -6.00 4.47
CA ARG A 262 -7.16 -5.79 5.30
C ARG A 262 -6.85 -4.82 6.42
N HIS A 263 -7.70 -3.81 6.58
CA HIS A 263 -7.74 -2.96 7.76
C HIS A 263 -8.71 -3.61 8.74
N VAL A 264 -8.17 -4.28 9.77
CA VAL A 264 -8.97 -5.19 10.62
C VAL A 264 -9.58 -4.51 11.83
N ASN A 265 -8.89 -3.53 12.40
CA ASN A 265 -9.42 -2.72 13.51
C ASN A 265 -9.13 -1.22 13.27
N PRO A 266 -9.91 -0.32 13.86
CA PRO A 266 -9.72 1.12 13.72
C PRO A 266 -8.47 1.61 14.46
N LEU A 267 -7.80 2.59 13.85
CA LEU A 267 -6.71 3.36 14.44
C LEU A 267 -7.13 4.82 14.59
N PHE A 268 -6.64 5.47 15.62
CA PHE A 268 -6.92 6.87 15.93
C PHE A 268 -5.63 7.63 16.25
N ALA A 269 -5.66 8.96 16.12
CA ALA A 269 -4.56 9.78 16.59
C ALA A 269 -4.33 9.61 18.09
N GLY A 270 -3.06 9.57 18.49
CA GLY A 270 -2.60 9.21 19.83
C GLY A 270 -2.23 7.73 20.00
N ASP A 271 -2.69 6.84 19.08
CA ASP A 271 -2.22 5.45 19.09
C ASP A 271 -0.80 5.35 18.52
N THR A 272 0.00 4.42 19.03
CA THR A 272 1.33 4.10 18.51
C THR A 272 1.27 2.81 17.67
N VAL A 273 1.75 2.90 16.45
CA VAL A 273 1.81 1.78 15.50
C VAL A 273 3.14 1.05 15.67
N PHE A 274 3.10 -0.27 15.82
CA PHE A 274 4.22 -1.20 15.70
C PHE A 274 3.95 -2.16 14.56
N ALA A 275 4.98 -2.87 14.09
CA ALA A 275 4.81 -3.81 12.99
C ALA A 275 5.79 -4.99 13.06
N TRP A 276 5.40 -6.10 12.44
CA TRP A 276 6.25 -7.24 12.17
C TRP A 276 5.95 -7.82 10.78
N SER A 277 6.91 -8.54 10.21
CA SER A 277 6.71 -9.21 8.93
C SER A 277 6.98 -10.71 9.01
N GLU A 278 6.33 -11.46 8.12
CA GLU A 278 6.62 -12.86 7.84
C GLU A 278 7.00 -13.03 6.38
N VAL A 279 8.05 -13.78 6.10
CA VAL A 279 8.42 -14.19 4.74
C VAL A 279 7.52 -15.35 4.33
N LEU A 280 6.49 -15.07 3.54
CA LEU A 280 5.53 -16.08 3.09
C LEU A 280 6.10 -16.95 1.96
N ASP A 281 6.93 -16.34 1.08
CA ASP A 281 7.47 -17.02 -0.09
C ASP A 281 8.71 -16.29 -0.61
N LYS A 282 9.51 -17.00 -1.40
CA LYS A 282 10.69 -16.48 -2.10
C LYS A 282 10.62 -16.87 -3.58
N ALA A 283 10.79 -15.91 -4.46
CA ALA A 283 10.74 -16.16 -5.89
C ALA A 283 11.95 -15.61 -6.63
N GLU A 284 12.43 -16.38 -7.58
CA GLU A 284 13.34 -15.89 -8.62
C GLU A 284 12.56 -15.11 -9.67
N ILE A 285 13.16 -14.05 -10.19
CA ILE A 285 12.56 -13.26 -11.27
C ILE A 285 13.03 -13.83 -12.61
N PRO A 286 12.11 -14.14 -13.54
CA PRO A 286 12.50 -14.65 -14.86
C PRO A 286 13.53 -13.77 -15.55
N HIS A 287 14.59 -14.39 -16.06
CA HIS A 287 15.70 -13.73 -16.78
C HIS A 287 16.53 -12.73 -15.96
N ARG A 288 16.38 -12.68 -14.63
CA ARG A 288 17.13 -11.83 -13.71
C ARG A 288 17.82 -12.70 -12.64
N LYS A 289 19.14 -12.65 -12.58
CA LYS A 289 19.95 -13.38 -11.59
C LYS A 289 20.40 -12.48 -10.44
N ASP A 290 20.31 -11.19 -10.61
CA ASP A 290 20.80 -10.14 -9.73
C ASP A 290 19.76 -9.70 -8.67
N VAL A 291 18.50 -10.07 -8.87
CA VAL A 291 17.39 -9.68 -8.00
C VAL A 291 16.42 -10.86 -7.80
N GLY A 292 15.89 -10.96 -6.60
CA GLY A 292 14.80 -11.88 -6.27
C GLY A 292 13.64 -11.14 -5.59
N ALA A 293 12.50 -11.78 -5.48
CA ALA A 293 11.33 -11.25 -4.77
C ALA A 293 11.09 -12.01 -3.47
N LEU A 294 10.77 -11.28 -2.38
CA LEU A 294 10.20 -11.83 -1.17
C LEU A 294 8.71 -11.48 -1.12
N ARG A 295 7.85 -12.50 -0.93
CA ARG A 295 6.48 -12.30 -0.54
C ARG A 295 6.42 -12.10 0.97
N LEU A 296 5.97 -10.95 1.38
CA LEU A 296 5.98 -10.52 2.76
C LEU A 296 4.55 -10.29 3.24
N ARG A 297 4.23 -10.84 4.38
CA ARG A 297 3.06 -10.46 5.16
C ARG A 297 3.50 -9.42 6.19
N LEU A 298 2.94 -8.23 6.15
CA LEU A 298 3.21 -7.15 7.08
C LEU A 298 1.99 -6.96 7.96
N VAL A 299 2.15 -7.22 9.25
CA VAL A 299 1.10 -7.04 10.26
C VAL A 299 1.44 -5.83 11.10
N ALA A 300 0.48 -4.92 11.28
CA ALA A 300 0.64 -3.79 12.18
C ALA A 300 -0.30 -3.90 13.37
N THR A 301 0.20 -3.43 14.51
CA THR A 301 -0.53 -3.33 15.77
C THR A 301 -0.63 -1.90 16.23
N LYS A 302 -1.54 -1.61 17.15
CA LYS A 302 -1.62 -0.36 17.88
C LYS A 302 -1.37 -0.59 19.36
N ASN A 303 -0.53 0.25 19.97
CA ASN A 303 -0.24 0.24 21.40
C ASN A 303 0.24 -1.12 21.95
N ARG A 304 0.81 -1.94 21.06
CA ARG A 304 1.36 -3.26 21.38
C ARG A 304 2.63 -3.53 20.59
N ILE A 305 3.74 -3.80 21.28
CA ILE A 305 4.99 -4.28 20.67
C ILE A 305 4.80 -5.65 20.03
N CYS A 306 5.65 -5.99 19.07
CA CYS A 306 5.45 -7.17 18.21
C CYS A 306 6.39 -8.35 18.50
N THR A 307 7.06 -8.38 19.64
CA THR A 307 8.03 -9.42 20.03
C THR A 307 7.46 -10.85 20.05
N ASP A 308 6.14 -10.98 20.24
CA ASP A 308 5.38 -12.25 20.21
C ASP A 308 4.61 -12.48 18.90
N PHE A 309 4.85 -11.62 17.88
CA PHE A 309 4.23 -11.73 16.55
C PHE A 309 2.69 -11.85 16.58
N PRO A 310 1.98 -10.83 17.10
CA PRO A 310 0.52 -10.90 17.25
C PRO A 310 -0.20 -11.24 15.96
N ASP A 311 -1.06 -12.26 15.97
CA ASP A 311 -1.79 -12.77 14.83
C ASP A 311 -3.22 -13.16 15.22
N LYS A 312 -3.94 -13.81 14.32
CA LYS A 312 -5.26 -14.40 14.56
C LYS A 312 -5.18 -15.46 15.65
N ASP A 313 -6.23 -15.53 16.43
CA ASP A 313 -6.47 -16.66 17.32
C ASP A 313 -6.90 -17.93 16.55
N ASP A 314 -7.07 -19.04 17.24
CA ASP A 314 -7.47 -20.33 16.66
C ASP A 314 -8.85 -20.29 15.97
N SER A 315 -9.69 -19.29 16.27
CA SER A 315 -10.96 -19.04 15.57
C SER A 315 -10.81 -18.22 14.29
N GLY A 316 -9.60 -17.77 13.98
CA GLY A 316 -9.27 -16.92 12.82
C GLY A 316 -9.60 -15.44 13.03
N LYS A 317 -9.87 -15.02 14.28
CA LYS A 317 -10.19 -13.64 14.65
C LYS A 317 -8.93 -12.89 15.09
N TYR A 318 -8.78 -11.66 14.61
CA TYR A 318 -7.70 -10.79 15.07
C TYR A 318 -7.98 -10.20 16.45
N PRO A 319 -6.95 -10.10 17.31
CA PRO A 319 -6.99 -9.29 18.52
C PRO A 319 -7.34 -7.82 18.20
N ALA A 320 -7.89 -7.09 19.16
CA ALA A 320 -8.33 -5.70 18.96
C ALA A 320 -7.18 -4.72 18.67
N ASP A 321 -5.97 -5.09 19.04
CA ASP A 321 -4.75 -4.33 18.82
C ASP A 321 -4.12 -4.56 17.44
N VAL A 322 -4.44 -5.63 16.71
CA VAL A 322 -4.02 -5.81 15.31
C VAL A 322 -4.89 -4.95 14.40
N ILE A 323 -4.28 -4.07 13.61
CA ILE A 323 -4.97 -3.06 12.78
C ILE A 323 -4.81 -3.27 11.28
N LEU A 324 -3.75 -3.95 10.85
CA LEU A 324 -3.42 -4.22 9.45
C LEU A 324 -2.90 -5.64 9.27
N ASP A 325 -3.33 -6.29 8.19
CA ASP A 325 -2.71 -7.48 7.61
C ASP A 325 -2.55 -7.22 6.11
N PHE A 326 -1.29 -7.14 5.63
CA PHE A 326 -0.95 -6.70 4.28
C PHE A 326 0.04 -7.67 3.63
N ASP A 327 -0.30 -8.19 2.46
CA ASP A 327 0.50 -9.16 1.70
C ASP A 327 1.01 -8.51 0.41
N TYR A 328 2.33 -8.52 0.21
CA TYR A 328 2.95 -7.86 -0.93
C TYR A 328 4.26 -8.55 -1.35
N TRP A 329 4.68 -8.30 -2.59
CA TRP A 329 6.00 -8.66 -3.09
C TRP A 329 6.95 -7.47 -3.05
N ALA A 330 8.16 -7.68 -2.52
CA ALA A 330 9.25 -6.71 -2.55
C ALA A 330 10.50 -7.30 -3.22
N LEU A 331 11.10 -6.53 -4.12
CA LEU A 331 12.35 -6.90 -4.77
C LEU A 331 13.54 -6.67 -3.86
N ARG A 332 14.53 -7.56 -3.95
CA ARG A 332 15.79 -7.47 -3.19
C ARG A 332 16.98 -7.89 -4.02
N PRO A 333 18.16 -7.23 -3.84
CA PRO A 333 19.39 -7.68 -4.48
C PRO A 333 19.74 -9.09 -4.01
N ARG A 334 20.28 -9.89 -4.91
CA ARG A 334 20.83 -11.21 -4.60
C ARG A 334 22.33 -11.11 -4.25
N LYS A 335 22.86 -12.16 -3.64
CA LYS A 335 24.32 -12.37 -3.53
C LYS A 335 24.91 -12.66 -4.90
N LEU A 336 26.19 -12.29 -5.08
CA LEU A 336 26.99 -12.62 -6.26
C LEU A 336 27.27 -14.12 -6.29
#